data_faecdce47d6f37dff3d7bf6d63de9866
#
_entry.id   faecdce47d6f37dff3d7bf6d63de9866
#
_cell.length_a   1.000
_cell.length_b   1.000
_cell.length_c   1.000
_cell.angle_alpha   90.00
_cell.angle_beta   90.00
_cell.angle_gamma   90.00
#
_symmetry.space_group_name_H-M   'P 1'
#
loop_
_entity.id
_entity.type
_entity.pdbx_description
1 polymer ?
#
loop_
_entity_poly.entity_id
_entity_poly.type
_entity_poly.pdbx_seq_one_letter_code
_entity_poly.pdbx_strand_id
1 'polypeptide(L)'
;MASVTIYDVASHAGVSIKTVSRVMNAEPNVRPATRDKVTASAEVLGYSPNLSARSLAGSRSFVISVFVDASLTLDHWSSERGTDYLTRIQLGATRPCREAGYHLLLELIDHDTPRIRQEVHALLAALKPDGVILTPPSSDNEVVLDILRKSGTPFVRLGPEGRLPGGLRMRLDDRAAAARMTRSLIDLGHRRIGFIMGEPRYGSSQARRDGYRAAMTDSGLTTRPAWIQNGDFTFQSGFDAARALFALRERPTAIFASNDDMALGCLAAADEAGLATPGDLSVAGFDDSTGSRFSRPSLTTVRQPLVEMANAAARALVAGQVPADCDRDADLDQFPPFQLIHRQSTAPPPASAKADRR
;
A
#
# COMPACT_ATOMS: atom_id res chain seq x y z
N MET A 1 -16.51 37.98 2.53
CA MET A 1 -17.15 38.01 1.23
C MET A 1 -18.12 36.84 1.17
N ALA A 2 -19.37 37.04 0.72
CA ALA A 2 -20.31 35.93 0.51
C ALA A 2 -19.75 35.01 -0.57
N SER A 3 -19.77 33.69 -0.36
CA SER A 3 -19.32 32.73 -1.38
C SER A 3 -20.31 32.72 -2.55
N VAL A 4 -19.78 32.73 -3.77
CA VAL A 4 -20.61 32.61 -4.99
C VAL A 4 -21.35 31.27 -4.96
N THR A 5 -22.63 31.32 -5.28
CA THR A 5 -23.56 30.18 -5.19
C THR A 5 -24.03 29.73 -6.59
N ILE A 6 -24.65 28.55 -6.65
CA ILE A 6 -25.30 28.08 -7.89
C ILE A 6 -26.39 29.03 -8.39
N TYR A 7 -27.01 29.81 -7.51
CA TYR A 7 -28.01 30.82 -7.83
C TYR A 7 -27.40 31.97 -8.64
N ASP A 8 -26.20 32.41 -8.25
CA ASP A 8 -25.48 33.49 -8.92
C ASP A 8 -25.08 33.05 -10.34
N VAL A 9 -24.62 31.82 -10.52
CA VAL A 9 -24.31 31.26 -11.84
C VAL A 9 -25.54 31.13 -12.68
N ALA A 10 -26.67 30.69 -12.15
CA ALA A 10 -27.93 30.57 -12.88
C ALA A 10 -28.43 31.94 -13.35
N SER A 11 -28.34 32.95 -12.49
CA SER A 11 -28.69 34.34 -12.82
C SER A 11 -27.78 34.91 -13.93
N HIS A 12 -26.46 34.78 -13.80
CA HIS A 12 -25.47 35.27 -14.75
C HIS A 12 -25.56 34.55 -16.13
N ALA A 13 -25.77 33.23 -16.09
CA ALA A 13 -25.95 32.43 -17.31
C ALA A 13 -27.37 32.54 -17.92
N GLY A 14 -28.34 33.17 -17.24
CA GLY A 14 -29.73 33.26 -17.73
C GLY A 14 -30.38 31.89 -17.96
N VAL A 15 -30.14 30.95 -17.05
CA VAL A 15 -30.71 29.59 -17.12
C VAL A 15 -31.25 29.18 -15.74
N SER A 16 -32.01 28.08 -15.69
CA SER A 16 -32.48 27.55 -14.40
C SER A 16 -31.36 26.93 -13.56
N ILE A 17 -31.51 26.95 -12.25
CA ILE A 17 -30.60 26.26 -11.28
C ILE A 17 -30.45 24.81 -11.67
N LYS A 18 -31.55 24.14 -12.08
CA LYS A 18 -31.53 22.75 -12.56
C LYS A 18 -30.61 22.57 -13.76
N THR A 19 -30.57 23.54 -14.67
CA THR A 19 -29.70 23.53 -15.84
C THR A 19 -28.25 23.70 -15.43
N VAL A 20 -27.93 24.60 -14.49
CA VAL A 20 -26.59 24.76 -13.96
C VAL A 20 -26.13 23.45 -13.27
N SER A 21 -26.98 22.86 -12.41
CA SER A 21 -26.69 21.59 -11.75
C SER A 21 -26.36 20.47 -12.76
N ARG A 22 -27.16 20.33 -13.82
CA ARG A 22 -26.91 19.34 -14.88
C ARG A 22 -25.60 19.55 -15.63
N VAL A 23 -25.23 20.81 -15.92
CA VAL A 23 -23.96 21.15 -16.55
C VAL A 23 -22.79 20.79 -15.60
N MET A 24 -22.87 21.20 -14.33
CA MET A 24 -21.83 20.96 -13.32
C MET A 24 -21.65 19.48 -13.02
N ASN A 25 -22.71 18.68 -13.16
CA ASN A 25 -22.65 17.21 -13.01
C ASN A 25 -22.34 16.47 -14.32
N ALA A 26 -21.97 17.19 -15.38
CA ALA A 26 -21.63 16.63 -16.70
C ALA A 26 -22.72 15.71 -17.30
N GLU A 27 -24.02 15.95 -16.99
CA GLU A 27 -25.11 15.15 -17.51
C GLU A 27 -25.15 15.20 -19.05
N PRO A 28 -25.38 14.06 -19.74
CA PRO A 28 -25.27 13.97 -21.19
C PRO A 28 -26.35 14.78 -21.94
N ASN A 29 -27.49 15.03 -21.31
CA ASN A 29 -28.67 15.64 -21.96
C ASN A 29 -28.70 17.18 -21.90
N VAL A 30 -27.55 17.86 -21.93
CA VAL A 30 -27.44 19.31 -21.98
C VAL A 30 -26.86 19.73 -23.34
N ARG A 31 -27.54 20.67 -24.04
CA ARG A 31 -27.07 21.20 -25.33
C ARG A 31 -25.67 21.83 -25.18
N PRO A 32 -24.74 21.62 -26.14
CA PRO A 32 -23.37 22.15 -26.05
C PRO A 32 -23.32 23.65 -25.76
N ALA A 33 -24.07 24.46 -26.52
CA ALA A 33 -24.13 25.92 -26.32
C ALA A 33 -24.60 26.34 -24.92
N THR A 34 -25.48 25.55 -24.28
CA THR A 34 -25.91 25.81 -22.90
C THR A 34 -24.83 25.44 -21.93
N ARG A 35 -24.11 24.34 -22.19
CA ARG A 35 -22.96 23.90 -21.38
C ARG A 35 -21.86 24.96 -21.37
N ASP A 36 -21.48 25.46 -22.58
CA ASP A 36 -20.42 26.46 -22.72
C ASP A 36 -20.78 27.74 -21.98
N LYS A 37 -22.05 28.20 -22.12
CA LYS A 37 -22.55 29.40 -21.43
C LYS A 37 -22.49 29.29 -19.91
N VAL A 38 -22.88 28.16 -19.36
CA VAL A 38 -22.86 27.93 -17.90
C VAL A 38 -21.44 27.81 -17.41
N THR A 39 -20.56 27.09 -18.12
CA THR A 39 -19.14 26.92 -17.75
C THR A 39 -18.44 28.28 -17.75
N ALA A 40 -18.60 29.10 -18.80
CA ALA A 40 -18.03 30.45 -18.84
C ALA A 40 -18.56 31.34 -17.70
N SER A 41 -19.85 31.24 -17.37
CA SER A 41 -20.43 31.99 -16.26
C SER A 41 -19.83 31.56 -14.90
N ALA A 42 -19.63 30.28 -14.69
CA ALA A 42 -19.01 29.76 -13.48
C ALA A 42 -17.54 30.20 -13.31
N GLU A 43 -16.78 30.18 -14.42
CA GLU A 43 -15.39 30.67 -14.46
C GLU A 43 -15.29 32.15 -14.13
N VAL A 44 -16.11 32.99 -14.77
CA VAL A 44 -16.16 34.45 -14.54
C VAL A 44 -16.47 34.79 -13.08
N LEU A 45 -17.39 34.04 -12.48
CA LEU A 45 -17.79 34.25 -11.06
C LEU A 45 -16.88 33.57 -10.05
N GLY A 46 -15.92 32.72 -10.50
CA GLY A 46 -15.10 31.90 -9.63
C GLY A 46 -15.92 30.86 -8.84
N TYR A 47 -17.04 30.40 -9.42
CA TYR A 47 -17.88 29.39 -8.79
C TYR A 47 -17.27 28.01 -8.94
N SER A 48 -17.12 27.33 -7.80
CA SER A 48 -16.81 25.90 -7.76
C SER A 48 -17.96 25.15 -7.07
N PRO A 49 -18.44 24.03 -7.64
CA PRO A 49 -19.50 23.24 -7.02
C PRO A 49 -19.09 22.79 -5.61
N ASN A 50 -19.92 23.10 -4.61
CA ASN A 50 -19.72 22.62 -3.25
C ASN A 50 -20.02 21.11 -3.20
N LEU A 51 -19.11 20.33 -2.63
CA LEU A 51 -19.25 18.88 -2.44
C LEU A 51 -20.55 18.53 -1.73
N SER A 52 -20.89 19.25 -0.66
CA SER A 52 -22.13 19.03 0.08
C SER A 52 -23.37 19.28 -0.78
N ALA A 53 -23.32 20.28 -1.66
CA ALA A 53 -24.42 20.55 -2.59
C ALA A 53 -24.52 19.48 -3.70
N ARG A 54 -23.39 18.94 -4.16
CA ARG A 54 -23.35 17.81 -5.12
C ARG A 54 -23.90 16.53 -4.51
N SER A 55 -23.53 16.22 -3.28
CA SER A 55 -24.01 15.02 -2.57
C SER A 55 -25.49 15.10 -2.22
N LEU A 56 -26.02 16.31 -1.92
CA LEU A 56 -27.46 16.52 -1.68
C LEU A 56 -28.30 16.38 -2.95
N ALA A 57 -27.74 16.68 -4.12
CA ALA A 57 -28.44 16.60 -5.41
C ALA A 57 -28.43 15.18 -6.02
N GLY A 58 -27.66 14.26 -5.49
CA GLY A 58 -27.49 12.89 -5.99
C GLY A 58 -27.29 11.86 -4.87
N SER A 59 -27.15 10.59 -5.27
CA SER A 59 -26.89 9.47 -4.34
C SER A 59 -25.39 9.27 -4.06
N ARG A 60 -24.49 10.17 -4.54
CA ARG A 60 -23.03 10.02 -4.44
C ARG A 60 -22.41 11.09 -3.54
N SER A 61 -21.44 10.69 -2.75
CA SER A 61 -20.64 11.60 -1.91
C SER A 61 -19.44 12.19 -2.65
N PHE A 62 -19.01 11.58 -3.75
CA PHE A 62 -17.77 11.87 -4.47
C PHE A 62 -16.52 11.72 -3.61
N VAL A 63 -16.57 10.76 -2.70
CA VAL A 63 -15.47 10.41 -1.79
C VAL A 63 -15.09 8.94 -1.98
N ILE A 64 -13.81 8.70 -2.17
CA ILE A 64 -13.19 7.38 -2.02
C ILE A 64 -12.32 7.44 -0.77
N SER A 65 -12.54 6.53 0.18
CA SER A 65 -11.73 6.43 1.38
C SER A 65 -10.67 5.35 1.24
N VAL A 66 -9.48 5.58 1.81
CA VAL A 66 -8.42 4.58 1.94
C VAL A 66 -8.27 4.27 3.43
N PHE A 67 -8.52 3.03 3.83
CA PHE A 67 -8.34 2.58 5.20
C PHE A 67 -6.91 2.07 5.40
N VAL A 68 -6.19 2.68 6.32
CA VAL A 68 -4.81 2.34 6.65
C VAL A 68 -4.67 2.03 8.14
N ASP A 69 -3.66 1.27 8.50
CA ASP A 69 -3.34 0.98 9.91
C ASP A 69 -2.92 2.25 10.66
N ALA A 70 -3.64 2.60 11.71
CA ALA A 70 -3.38 3.80 12.51
C ALA A 70 -2.02 3.73 13.20
N SER A 71 -1.73 2.60 13.87
CA SER A 71 -0.51 2.43 14.67
C SER A 71 0.75 2.58 13.81
N LEU A 72 0.86 1.78 12.76
CA LEU A 72 2.01 1.81 11.85
C LEU A 72 2.15 3.14 11.11
N THR A 73 1.03 3.71 10.64
CA THR A 73 1.05 4.98 9.91
C THR A 73 1.50 6.14 10.79
N LEU A 74 1.01 6.23 12.03
CA LEU A 74 1.38 7.28 12.98
C LEU A 74 2.85 7.15 13.40
N ASP A 75 3.35 5.91 13.60
CA ASP A 75 4.76 5.68 13.87
C ASP A 75 5.64 6.16 12.72
N HIS A 76 5.31 5.78 11.48
CA HIS A 76 6.03 6.21 10.28
C HIS A 76 6.03 7.74 10.12
N TRP A 77 4.89 8.41 10.36
CA TRP A 77 4.81 9.86 10.28
C TRP A 77 5.62 10.55 11.38
N SER A 78 5.57 10.01 12.60
CA SER A 78 6.30 10.58 13.75
C SER A 78 7.81 10.40 13.62
N SER A 79 8.26 9.31 13.03
CA SER A 79 9.68 9.01 12.80
C SER A 79 10.24 9.60 11.51
N GLU A 80 9.37 10.20 10.66
CA GLU A 80 9.70 10.69 9.31
C GLU A 80 10.30 9.60 8.40
N ARG A 81 9.94 8.32 8.63
CA ARG A 81 10.43 7.15 7.92
C ARG A 81 9.26 6.27 7.50
N GLY A 82 9.48 5.36 6.55
CA GLY A 82 8.48 4.34 6.18
C GLY A 82 7.24 4.85 5.44
N THR A 83 7.22 6.08 4.98
CA THR A 83 6.03 6.68 4.35
C THR A 83 5.82 6.23 2.90
N ASP A 84 6.76 5.51 2.32
CA ASP A 84 6.81 5.21 0.87
C ASP A 84 5.63 4.33 0.41
N TYR A 85 5.27 3.31 1.20
CA TYR A 85 4.13 2.43 0.89
C TYR A 85 2.83 3.22 0.72
N LEU A 86 2.50 4.04 1.70
CA LEU A 86 1.30 4.86 1.68
C LEU A 86 1.34 5.94 0.59
N THR A 87 2.48 6.57 0.40
CA THR A 87 2.69 7.57 -0.67
C THR A 87 2.41 6.97 -2.05
N ARG A 88 2.79 5.72 -2.30
CA ARG A 88 2.51 5.02 -3.57
C ARG A 88 1.04 4.71 -3.75
N ILE A 89 0.35 4.29 -2.68
CA ILE A 89 -1.11 4.11 -2.72
C ILE A 89 -1.81 5.43 -3.07
N GLN A 90 -1.43 6.52 -2.39
CA GLN A 90 -1.97 7.85 -2.66
C GLN A 90 -1.69 8.30 -4.09
N LEU A 91 -0.45 8.14 -4.58
CA LEU A 91 -0.06 8.49 -5.94
C LEU A 91 -0.91 7.75 -6.98
N GLY A 92 -1.11 6.44 -6.79
CA GLY A 92 -1.91 5.62 -7.70
C GLY A 92 -3.38 6.02 -7.70
N ALA A 93 -3.98 6.21 -6.53
CA ALA A 93 -5.41 6.46 -6.37
C ALA A 93 -5.82 7.92 -6.65
N THR A 94 -4.95 8.91 -6.38
CA THR A 94 -5.29 10.33 -6.48
C THR A 94 -5.68 10.74 -7.89
N ARG A 95 -4.92 10.32 -8.90
CA ARG A 95 -5.15 10.74 -10.28
C ARG A 95 -6.52 10.31 -10.82
N PRO A 96 -6.92 9.01 -10.73
CA PRO A 96 -8.25 8.59 -11.17
C PRO A 96 -9.38 9.29 -10.41
N CYS A 97 -9.23 9.49 -9.10
CA CYS A 97 -10.22 10.22 -8.31
C CYS A 97 -10.38 11.65 -8.82
N ARG A 98 -9.29 12.40 -9.01
CA ARG A 98 -9.34 13.78 -9.50
C ARG A 98 -9.94 13.88 -10.92
N GLU A 99 -9.54 13.00 -11.84
CA GLU A 99 -10.07 12.94 -13.20
C GLU A 99 -11.60 12.73 -13.22
N ALA A 100 -12.12 11.97 -12.25
CA ALA A 100 -13.56 11.68 -12.10
C ALA A 100 -14.29 12.67 -11.16
N GLY A 101 -13.61 13.69 -10.63
CA GLY A 101 -14.18 14.68 -9.71
C GLY A 101 -14.47 14.14 -8.31
N TYR A 102 -13.72 13.11 -7.89
CA TYR A 102 -13.74 12.53 -6.55
C TYR A 102 -12.63 13.08 -5.66
N HIS A 103 -12.85 13.02 -4.35
CA HIS A 103 -11.83 13.25 -3.34
C HIS A 103 -11.35 11.92 -2.78
N LEU A 104 -10.04 11.84 -2.52
CA LEU A 104 -9.42 10.71 -1.83
C LEU A 104 -9.22 11.12 -0.38
N LEU A 105 -9.81 10.39 0.55
CA LEU A 105 -9.62 10.57 1.99
C LEU A 105 -8.83 9.39 2.56
N LEU A 106 -7.91 9.70 3.46
CA LEU A 106 -7.15 8.71 4.20
C LEU A 106 -7.74 8.60 5.59
N GLU A 107 -8.11 7.38 5.98
CA GLU A 107 -8.73 7.09 7.26
C GLU A 107 -7.86 6.13 8.07
N LEU A 108 -7.45 6.57 9.24
CA LEU A 108 -6.66 5.78 10.18
C LEU A 108 -7.59 4.83 10.94
N ILE A 109 -7.37 3.53 10.80
CA ILE A 109 -8.15 2.49 11.48
C ILE A 109 -7.30 1.86 12.57
N ASP A 110 -7.74 1.98 13.82
CA ASP A 110 -7.10 1.32 14.95
C ASP A 110 -7.58 -0.13 15.06
N HIS A 111 -6.69 -1.07 14.74
CA HIS A 111 -6.97 -2.50 14.79
C HIS A 111 -6.77 -3.11 16.18
N ASP A 112 -6.19 -2.38 17.12
CA ASP A 112 -5.88 -2.83 18.48
C ASP A 112 -6.98 -2.45 19.48
N THR A 113 -8.00 -1.69 19.01
CA THR A 113 -9.13 -1.29 19.86
C THR A 113 -10.28 -2.28 19.79
N PRO A 114 -10.92 -2.61 20.94
CA PRO A 114 -12.17 -3.36 20.94
C PRO A 114 -13.35 -2.57 20.32
N ARG A 115 -13.16 -1.26 20.04
CA ARG A 115 -14.17 -0.37 19.47
C ARG A 115 -14.11 -0.26 17.95
N ILE A 116 -13.24 -1.00 17.27
CA ILE A 116 -13.07 -0.94 15.80
C ILE A 116 -14.41 -1.00 15.05
N ARG A 117 -15.35 -1.83 15.53
CA ARG A 117 -16.70 -1.91 14.96
C ARG A 117 -17.44 -0.58 15.02
N GLN A 118 -17.40 0.08 16.17
CA GLN A 118 -18.08 1.37 16.37
C GLN A 118 -17.44 2.48 15.53
N GLU A 119 -16.12 2.51 15.49
CA GLU A 119 -15.35 3.51 14.76
C GLU A 119 -15.59 3.40 13.24
N VAL A 120 -15.52 2.20 12.68
CA VAL A 120 -15.80 2.00 11.24
C VAL A 120 -17.25 2.32 10.90
N HIS A 121 -18.22 1.95 11.74
CA HIS A 121 -19.62 2.35 11.52
C HIS A 121 -19.81 3.86 11.57
N ALA A 122 -19.21 4.55 12.55
CA ALA A 122 -19.29 6.02 12.68
C ALA A 122 -18.67 6.72 11.46
N LEU A 123 -17.52 6.23 11.01
CA LEU A 123 -16.82 6.75 9.83
C LEU A 123 -17.69 6.59 8.56
N LEU A 124 -18.23 5.41 8.32
CA LEU A 124 -19.09 5.18 7.15
C LEU A 124 -20.39 6.01 7.21
N ALA A 125 -20.96 6.22 8.40
CA ALA A 125 -22.14 7.05 8.58
C ALA A 125 -21.85 8.53 8.30
N ALA A 126 -20.68 9.02 8.73
CA ALA A 126 -20.28 10.41 8.58
C ALA A 126 -19.86 10.75 7.14
N LEU A 127 -19.06 9.93 6.51
CA LEU A 127 -18.47 10.20 5.20
C LEU A 127 -19.31 9.67 4.04
N LYS A 128 -20.05 8.56 4.25
CA LYS A 128 -20.81 7.84 3.21
C LYS A 128 -20.00 7.66 1.94
N PRO A 129 -18.78 7.09 1.99
CA PRO A 129 -17.92 7.02 0.80
C PRO A 129 -18.57 6.17 -0.30
N ASP A 130 -18.40 6.59 -1.54
CA ASP A 130 -18.87 5.84 -2.72
C ASP A 130 -18.06 4.56 -2.93
N GLY A 131 -16.91 4.43 -2.26
CA GLY A 131 -16.11 3.23 -2.24
C GLY A 131 -14.94 3.34 -1.26
N VAL A 132 -14.42 2.17 -0.86
CA VAL A 132 -13.30 2.07 0.07
C VAL A 132 -12.17 1.23 -0.52
N ILE A 133 -10.94 1.71 -0.41
CA ILE A 133 -9.72 0.96 -0.68
C ILE A 133 -9.17 0.51 0.66
N LEU A 134 -9.04 -0.80 0.86
CA LEU A 134 -8.48 -1.39 2.08
C LEU A 134 -7.02 -1.77 1.86
N THR A 135 -6.14 -1.32 2.75
CA THR A 135 -4.77 -1.80 2.86
C THR A 135 -4.64 -2.79 4.02
N PRO A 136 -3.58 -3.61 4.10
CA PRO A 136 -3.34 -4.45 5.28
C PRO A 136 -3.19 -3.59 6.57
N PRO A 137 -3.69 -4.05 7.73
CA PRO A 137 -4.38 -5.31 7.95
C PRO A 137 -5.90 -5.24 7.68
N SER A 138 -6.47 -4.05 7.36
CA SER A 138 -7.92 -3.87 7.07
C SER A 138 -8.39 -4.79 5.94
N SER A 139 -7.52 -5.05 4.95
CA SER A 139 -7.84 -5.92 3.80
C SER A 139 -8.13 -7.38 4.20
N ASP A 140 -7.71 -7.82 5.40
CA ASP A 140 -7.95 -9.17 5.94
C ASP A 140 -8.65 -9.15 7.31
N ASN A 141 -9.18 -8.00 7.73
CA ASN A 141 -9.91 -7.88 9.00
C ASN A 141 -11.39 -8.23 8.83
N GLU A 142 -11.81 -9.36 9.43
CA GLU A 142 -13.19 -9.86 9.33
C GLU A 142 -14.23 -8.84 9.78
N VAL A 143 -13.95 -8.07 10.84
CA VAL A 143 -14.88 -7.06 11.38
C VAL A 143 -15.08 -5.93 10.37
N VAL A 144 -14.02 -5.43 9.76
CA VAL A 144 -14.08 -4.36 8.75
C VAL A 144 -14.84 -4.84 7.50
N LEU A 145 -14.49 -6.04 7.01
CA LEU A 145 -15.14 -6.63 5.83
C LEU A 145 -16.64 -6.90 6.05
N ASP A 146 -17.01 -7.39 7.23
CA ASP A 146 -18.42 -7.63 7.60
C ASP A 146 -19.24 -6.33 7.59
N ILE A 147 -18.68 -5.25 8.15
CA ILE A 147 -19.33 -3.94 8.18
C ILE A 147 -19.54 -3.40 6.76
N LEU A 148 -18.50 -3.44 5.91
CA LEU A 148 -18.59 -2.94 4.53
C LEU A 148 -19.62 -3.71 3.71
N ARG A 149 -19.65 -5.04 3.84
CA ARG A 149 -20.67 -5.88 3.20
C ARG A 149 -22.09 -5.52 3.66
N LYS A 150 -22.29 -5.38 4.98
CA LYS A 150 -23.62 -5.07 5.56
C LYS A 150 -24.09 -3.64 5.25
N SER A 151 -23.17 -2.70 5.12
CA SER A 151 -23.49 -1.32 4.73
C SER A 151 -23.79 -1.16 3.23
N GLY A 152 -23.44 -2.17 2.42
CA GLY A 152 -23.55 -2.08 0.97
C GLY A 152 -22.51 -1.14 0.34
N THR A 153 -21.42 -0.82 1.05
CA THR A 153 -20.37 0.05 0.54
C THR A 153 -19.41 -0.75 -0.37
N PRO A 154 -19.22 -0.37 -1.64
CA PRO A 154 -18.26 -1.01 -2.53
C PRO A 154 -16.84 -0.91 -1.98
N PHE A 155 -16.04 -1.98 -2.08
CA PHE A 155 -14.66 -1.92 -1.62
C PHE A 155 -13.69 -2.78 -2.42
N VAL A 156 -12.44 -2.33 -2.47
CA VAL A 156 -11.30 -3.03 -3.06
C VAL A 156 -10.30 -3.36 -1.96
N ARG A 157 -9.76 -4.56 -1.97
CA ARG A 157 -8.77 -5.06 -1.02
C ARG A 157 -7.41 -5.11 -1.71
N LEU A 158 -6.44 -4.34 -1.25
CA LEU A 158 -5.06 -4.38 -1.73
C LEU A 158 -4.26 -5.36 -0.87
N GLY A 159 -3.55 -6.29 -1.50
CA GLY A 159 -2.69 -7.28 -0.86
C GLY A 159 -3.39 -8.17 0.17
N PRO A 160 -4.63 -8.64 -0.02
CA PRO A 160 -5.22 -9.59 0.91
C PRO A 160 -4.59 -10.96 0.73
N GLU A 161 -4.16 -11.57 1.82
CA GLU A 161 -3.64 -12.96 1.85
C GLU A 161 -4.71 -13.97 2.29
N GLY A 162 -5.66 -13.50 3.11
CA GLY A 162 -6.77 -14.31 3.60
C GLY A 162 -7.81 -14.64 2.53
N ARG A 163 -8.58 -15.71 2.78
CA ARG A 163 -9.70 -16.15 1.92
C ARG A 163 -11.06 -15.62 2.36
N LEU A 164 -11.06 -14.59 3.22
CA LEU A 164 -12.31 -13.98 3.66
C LEU A 164 -13.09 -13.44 2.44
N PRO A 165 -14.41 -13.63 2.38
CA PRO A 165 -15.23 -13.21 1.26
C PRO A 165 -15.42 -11.68 1.21
N GLY A 166 -15.75 -11.18 0.03
CA GLY A 166 -16.14 -9.80 -0.22
C GLY A 166 -15.05 -8.91 -0.79
N GLY A 167 -15.49 -7.97 -1.61
CA GLY A 167 -14.70 -6.98 -2.31
C GLY A 167 -13.96 -7.49 -3.54
N LEU A 168 -13.44 -6.56 -4.32
CA LEU A 168 -12.51 -6.86 -5.39
C LEU A 168 -11.11 -7.03 -4.80
N ARG A 169 -10.54 -8.23 -4.88
CA ARG A 169 -9.21 -8.54 -4.33
C ARG A 169 -8.12 -8.30 -5.37
N MET A 170 -7.16 -7.45 -5.04
CA MET A 170 -5.95 -7.19 -5.85
C MET A 170 -4.74 -7.72 -5.09
N ARG A 171 -4.20 -8.85 -5.53
CA ARG A 171 -3.13 -9.59 -4.83
C ARG A 171 -1.78 -9.40 -5.50
N LEU A 172 -0.74 -9.40 -4.69
CA LEU A 172 0.62 -9.69 -5.09
C LEU A 172 0.94 -11.11 -4.60
N ASP A 173 1.70 -11.88 -5.38
CA ASP A 173 2.25 -13.14 -4.88
C ASP A 173 3.50 -12.87 -4.02
N ASP A 174 3.25 -12.42 -2.78
CA ASP A 174 4.29 -12.13 -1.79
C ASP A 174 5.18 -13.35 -1.51
N ARG A 175 4.57 -14.55 -1.51
CA ARG A 175 5.31 -15.79 -1.31
C ARG A 175 6.28 -16.06 -2.47
N ALA A 176 5.83 -15.96 -3.72
CA ALA A 176 6.68 -16.14 -4.89
C ALA A 176 7.76 -15.07 -4.97
N ALA A 177 7.42 -13.80 -4.64
CA ALA A 177 8.37 -12.69 -4.63
C ALA A 177 9.49 -12.90 -3.61
N ALA A 178 9.14 -13.30 -2.38
CA ALA A 178 10.10 -13.58 -1.33
C ALA A 178 10.95 -14.84 -1.66
N ALA A 179 10.33 -15.88 -2.21
CA ALA A 179 11.06 -17.05 -2.67
C ALA A 179 12.09 -16.70 -3.75
N ARG A 180 11.72 -15.82 -4.69
CA ARG A 180 12.62 -15.40 -5.78
C ARG A 180 13.77 -14.53 -5.24
N MET A 181 13.53 -13.63 -4.30
CA MET A 181 14.60 -12.86 -3.64
C MET A 181 15.54 -13.81 -2.87
N THR A 182 15.01 -14.76 -2.13
CA THR A 182 15.83 -15.73 -1.38
C THR A 182 16.68 -16.58 -2.32
N ARG A 183 16.11 -17.06 -3.43
CA ARG A 183 16.87 -17.79 -4.47
C ARG A 183 18.00 -16.94 -5.04
N SER A 184 17.76 -15.65 -5.31
CA SER A 184 18.83 -14.77 -5.81
C SER A 184 20.03 -14.67 -4.86
N LEU A 185 19.78 -14.67 -3.54
CA LEU A 185 20.85 -14.72 -2.55
C LEU A 185 21.56 -16.10 -2.52
N ILE A 186 20.80 -17.18 -2.68
CA ILE A 186 21.35 -18.55 -2.79
C ILE A 186 22.21 -18.69 -4.04
N ASP A 187 21.80 -18.12 -5.17
CA ASP A 187 22.53 -18.13 -6.43
C ASP A 187 23.85 -17.37 -6.36
N LEU A 188 23.93 -16.31 -5.53
CA LEU A 188 25.17 -15.63 -5.18
C LEU A 188 26.11 -16.50 -4.34
N GLY A 189 25.64 -17.62 -3.80
CA GLY A 189 26.41 -18.57 -3.01
C GLY A 189 26.15 -18.51 -1.50
N HIS A 190 25.22 -17.69 -1.02
CA HIS A 190 24.85 -17.66 0.38
C HIS A 190 24.17 -18.98 0.79
N ARG A 191 24.52 -19.48 1.99
CA ARG A 191 23.92 -20.67 2.58
C ARG A 191 23.34 -20.40 3.97
N ARG A 192 23.85 -19.38 4.63
CA ARG A 192 23.35 -18.85 5.92
C ARG A 192 22.66 -17.53 5.64
N ILE A 193 21.34 -17.57 5.48
CA ILE A 193 20.51 -16.40 5.16
C ILE A 193 19.59 -16.15 6.36
N GLY A 194 19.68 -14.98 6.97
CA GLY A 194 18.74 -14.51 7.97
C GLY A 194 17.50 -13.91 7.32
N PHE A 195 16.37 -13.99 8.01
CA PHE A 195 15.11 -13.38 7.59
C PHE A 195 14.55 -12.52 8.72
N ILE A 196 14.17 -11.28 8.41
CA ILE A 196 13.46 -10.41 9.34
C ILE A 196 12.02 -10.28 8.87
N MET A 197 11.11 -10.87 9.63
CA MET A 197 9.69 -10.88 9.39
C MET A 197 9.09 -9.51 9.71
N GLY A 198 8.06 -9.08 9.00
CA GLY A 198 7.26 -7.92 9.40
C GLY A 198 6.27 -8.27 10.50
N GLU A 199 5.40 -7.34 10.85
CA GLU A 199 4.36 -7.52 11.87
C GLU A 199 3.52 -8.79 11.61
N PRO A 200 3.42 -9.72 12.56
CA PRO A 200 2.77 -11.02 12.36
C PRO A 200 1.28 -10.98 11.97
N ARG A 201 0.58 -9.91 12.33
CA ARG A 201 -0.86 -9.74 11.98
C ARG A 201 -1.09 -9.42 10.50
N TYR A 202 -0.03 -9.11 9.74
CA TYR A 202 -0.13 -8.87 8.30
C TYR A 202 0.08 -10.18 7.54
N GLY A 203 -0.87 -10.55 6.68
CA GLY A 203 -0.78 -11.76 5.86
C GLY A 203 0.46 -11.79 4.98
N SER A 204 0.87 -10.65 4.42
CA SER A 204 2.11 -10.51 3.64
C SER A 204 3.37 -10.89 4.41
N SER A 205 3.43 -10.62 5.74
CA SER A 205 4.55 -11.05 6.59
C SER A 205 4.68 -12.57 6.63
N GLN A 206 3.54 -13.26 6.77
CA GLN A 206 3.49 -14.72 6.77
C GLN A 206 3.87 -15.27 5.39
N ALA A 207 3.31 -14.71 4.31
CA ALA A 207 3.57 -15.14 2.94
C ALA A 207 5.06 -14.98 2.57
N ARG A 208 5.67 -13.84 2.91
CA ARG A 208 7.11 -13.59 2.66
C ARG A 208 8.00 -14.55 3.44
N ARG A 209 7.69 -14.82 4.73
CA ARG A 209 8.40 -15.84 5.52
C ARG A 209 8.29 -17.22 4.89
N ASP A 210 7.09 -17.59 4.45
CA ASP A 210 6.85 -18.90 3.87
C ASP A 210 7.54 -19.06 2.51
N GLY A 211 7.63 -17.96 1.72
CA GLY A 211 8.43 -17.89 0.51
C GLY A 211 9.93 -18.08 0.76
N TYR A 212 10.47 -17.38 1.77
CA TYR A 212 11.85 -17.56 2.21
C TYR A 212 12.12 -19.02 2.61
N ARG A 213 11.28 -19.62 3.46
CA ARG A 213 11.43 -21.01 3.91
C ARG A 213 11.36 -22.00 2.74
N ALA A 214 10.42 -21.81 1.83
CA ALA A 214 10.30 -22.66 0.65
C ALA A 214 11.57 -22.62 -0.18
N ALA A 215 12.11 -21.45 -0.51
CA ALA A 215 13.33 -21.31 -1.29
C ALA A 215 14.55 -21.94 -0.61
N MET A 216 14.69 -21.82 0.70
CA MET A 216 15.74 -22.48 1.48
C MET A 216 15.60 -24.00 1.39
N THR A 217 14.41 -24.54 1.64
CA THR A 217 14.13 -25.99 1.60
C THR A 217 14.34 -26.58 0.21
N ASP A 218 13.78 -25.93 -0.83
CA ASP A 218 13.92 -26.37 -2.22
C ASP A 218 15.39 -26.43 -2.69
N SER A 219 16.25 -25.60 -2.05
CA SER A 219 17.70 -25.58 -2.33
C SER A 219 18.50 -26.49 -1.41
N GLY A 220 17.85 -27.36 -0.62
CA GLY A 220 18.50 -28.26 0.32
C GLY A 220 19.19 -27.57 1.50
N LEU A 221 18.79 -26.33 1.83
CA LEU A 221 19.37 -25.55 2.91
C LEU A 221 18.51 -25.61 4.16
N THR A 222 19.18 -25.71 5.33
CA THR A 222 18.51 -25.72 6.61
C THR A 222 18.11 -24.31 7.02
N THR A 223 16.84 -24.12 7.38
CA THR A 223 16.36 -22.91 8.05
C THR A 223 16.49 -23.08 9.57
N ARG A 224 17.25 -22.22 10.22
CA ARG A 224 17.36 -22.25 11.68
C ARG A 224 16.36 -21.28 12.30
N PRO A 225 15.62 -21.65 13.34
CA PRO A 225 14.70 -20.72 14.00
C PRO A 225 15.38 -19.42 14.45
N ALA A 226 16.63 -19.48 14.95
CA ALA A 226 17.39 -18.31 15.37
C ALA A 226 17.73 -17.34 14.22
N TRP A 227 17.69 -17.77 12.96
CA TRP A 227 17.90 -16.89 11.80
C TRP A 227 16.63 -16.15 11.36
N ILE A 228 15.48 -16.46 11.96
CA ILE A 228 14.23 -15.76 11.70
C ILE A 228 13.95 -14.86 12.90
N GLN A 229 14.01 -13.56 12.67
CA GLN A 229 13.71 -12.56 13.70
C GLN A 229 12.38 -11.89 13.37
N ASN A 230 11.66 -11.44 14.40
CA ASN A 230 10.47 -10.64 14.25
C ASN A 230 10.83 -9.17 14.13
N GLY A 231 10.15 -8.47 13.25
CA GLY A 231 10.10 -7.03 13.14
C GLY A 231 8.66 -6.59 13.08
N ASP A 232 8.45 -5.31 12.78
CA ASP A 232 7.15 -4.66 12.72
C ASP A 232 7.04 -3.68 11.54
N PHE A 233 7.89 -3.83 10.54
CA PHE A 233 8.07 -2.96 9.38
C PHE A 233 8.76 -1.63 9.66
N THR A 234 9.16 -1.33 10.90
CA THR A 234 9.90 -0.11 11.23
C THR A 234 11.41 -0.28 11.04
N PHE A 235 12.10 0.83 10.80
CA PHE A 235 13.56 0.87 10.76
C PHE A 235 14.18 0.33 12.05
N GLN A 236 13.61 0.73 13.22
CA GLN A 236 14.17 0.35 14.52
C GLN A 236 14.09 -1.17 14.73
N SER A 237 12.96 -1.79 14.40
CA SER A 237 12.84 -3.25 14.53
C SER A 237 13.82 -4.01 13.62
N GLY A 238 14.08 -3.48 12.43
CA GLY A 238 15.10 -4.02 11.53
C GLY A 238 16.51 -3.92 12.10
N PHE A 239 16.84 -2.77 12.70
CA PHE A 239 18.11 -2.53 13.38
C PHE A 239 18.34 -3.51 14.55
N ASP A 240 17.34 -3.64 15.43
CA ASP A 240 17.45 -4.52 16.61
C ASP A 240 17.50 -6.01 16.22
N ALA A 241 16.70 -6.42 15.24
CA ALA A 241 16.71 -7.77 14.69
C ALA A 241 18.07 -8.11 14.04
N ALA A 242 18.68 -7.18 13.32
CA ALA A 242 20.00 -7.38 12.72
C ALA A 242 21.07 -7.57 13.81
N ARG A 243 21.06 -6.75 14.86
CA ARG A 243 21.98 -6.92 16.02
C ARG A 243 21.84 -8.29 16.67
N ALA A 244 20.59 -8.77 16.83
CA ALA A 244 20.36 -10.13 17.35
C ALA A 244 20.95 -11.20 16.42
N LEU A 245 20.83 -11.06 15.10
CA LEU A 245 21.42 -11.97 14.13
C LEU A 245 22.96 -11.92 14.15
N PHE A 246 23.56 -10.75 14.37
CA PHE A 246 25.03 -10.59 14.45
C PHE A 246 25.63 -11.25 15.71
N ALA A 247 24.86 -11.32 16.80
CA ALA A 247 25.30 -11.95 18.05
C ALA A 247 25.31 -13.49 17.99
N LEU A 248 24.76 -14.07 16.93
CA LEU A 248 24.74 -15.54 16.79
C LEU A 248 26.14 -16.09 16.50
N ARG A 249 26.49 -17.22 17.13
CA ARG A 249 27.75 -17.94 16.85
C ARG A 249 27.91 -18.27 15.37
N GLU A 250 26.82 -18.72 14.71
CA GLU A 250 26.76 -18.96 13.27
C GLU A 250 25.95 -17.85 12.62
N ARG A 251 26.59 -16.69 12.46
CA ARG A 251 25.99 -15.52 11.87
C ARG A 251 25.61 -15.76 10.41
N PRO A 252 24.42 -15.28 9.95
CA PRO A 252 24.08 -15.22 8.55
C PRO A 252 25.11 -14.40 7.75
N THR A 253 25.32 -14.77 6.49
CA THR A 253 26.14 -14.01 5.54
C THR A 253 25.28 -13.12 4.63
N ALA A 254 23.96 -13.30 4.67
CA ALA A 254 22.98 -12.43 4.05
C ALA A 254 21.76 -12.30 4.97
N ILE A 255 21.10 -11.15 4.93
CA ILE A 255 19.81 -10.89 5.58
C ILE A 255 18.82 -10.44 4.52
N PHE A 256 17.63 -11.07 4.53
CA PHE A 256 16.47 -10.60 3.78
C PHE A 256 15.43 -10.06 4.76
N ALA A 257 15.18 -8.76 4.71
CA ALA A 257 14.14 -8.10 5.51
C ALA A 257 12.83 -7.97 4.72
N SER A 258 11.70 -8.13 5.40
CA SER A 258 10.37 -8.13 4.79
C SER A 258 9.93 -6.78 4.22
N ASN A 259 10.65 -5.67 4.53
CA ASN A 259 10.51 -4.40 3.84
C ASN A 259 11.85 -3.65 3.80
N ASP A 260 11.87 -2.55 3.05
CA ASP A 260 13.09 -1.75 2.89
C ASP A 260 13.45 -0.98 4.15
N ASP A 261 12.49 -0.53 4.96
CA ASP A 261 12.80 0.22 6.17
C ASP A 261 13.55 -0.64 7.19
N MET A 262 13.13 -1.88 7.40
CA MET A 262 13.89 -2.84 8.21
C MET A 262 15.25 -3.17 7.57
N ALA A 263 15.33 -3.28 6.24
CA ALA A 263 16.61 -3.50 5.55
C ALA A 263 17.57 -2.31 5.73
N LEU A 264 17.08 -1.07 5.71
CA LEU A 264 17.86 0.12 6.03
C LEU A 264 18.32 0.12 7.49
N GLY A 265 17.47 -0.35 8.42
CA GLY A 265 17.86 -0.63 9.80
C GLY A 265 19.01 -1.65 9.89
N CYS A 266 18.94 -2.74 9.08
CA CYS A 266 20.03 -3.71 9.00
C CYS A 266 21.34 -3.10 8.49
N LEU A 267 21.29 -2.22 7.47
CA LEU A 267 22.48 -1.52 6.97
C LEU A 267 23.11 -0.64 8.05
N ALA A 268 22.29 0.09 8.81
CA ALA A 268 22.77 0.94 9.91
C ALA A 268 23.39 0.09 11.05
N ALA A 269 22.76 -1.04 11.43
CA ALA A 269 23.30 -1.94 12.43
C ALA A 269 24.61 -2.60 11.96
N ALA A 270 24.75 -2.91 10.66
CA ALA A 270 25.98 -3.44 10.09
C ALA A 270 27.12 -2.43 10.15
N ASP A 271 26.84 -1.17 9.79
CA ASP A 271 27.81 -0.06 9.88
C ASP A 271 28.29 0.13 11.32
N GLU A 272 27.38 0.19 12.30
CA GLU A 272 27.71 0.29 13.73
C GLU A 272 28.57 -0.89 14.23
N ALA A 273 28.30 -2.09 13.69
CA ALA A 273 29.07 -3.30 14.01
C ALA A 273 30.40 -3.44 13.26
N GLY A 274 30.74 -2.46 12.40
CA GLY A 274 31.94 -2.49 11.55
C GLY A 274 31.90 -3.58 10.46
N LEU A 275 30.70 -4.01 10.04
CA LEU A 275 30.51 -5.03 9.01
C LEU A 275 30.34 -4.36 7.65
N ALA A 276 31.25 -4.61 6.73
CA ALA A 276 31.15 -4.10 5.37
C ALA A 276 29.96 -4.72 4.61
N THR A 277 29.06 -3.89 4.11
CA THR A 277 27.99 -4.33 3.20
C THR A 277 28.35 -3.88 1.78
N PRO A 278 28.42 -4.78 0.78
CA PRO A 278 28.07 -6.21 0.82
C PRO A 278 29.20 -7.18 1.19
N GLY A 279 30.41 -6.68 1.54
CA GLY A 279 31.63 -7.50 1.69
C GLY A 279 31.53 -8.61 2.76
N ASP A 280 31.06 -8.27 3.96
CA ASP A 280 30.89 -9.19 5.08
C ASP A 280 29.44 -9.66 5.24
N LEU A 281 28.50 -8.87 4.76
CA LEU A 281 27.07 -9.10 4.87
C LEU A 281 26.33 -8.57 3.65
N SER A 282 25.57 -9.42 2.98
CA SER A 282 24.58 -8.98 2.01
C SER A 282 23.25 -8.63 2.70
N VAL A 283 22.61 -7.53 2.25
CA VAL A 283 21.28 -7.11 2.74
C VAL A 283 20.33 -6.93 1.58
N ALA A 284 19.14 -7.53 1.68
CA ALA A 284 18.06 -7.37 0.72
C ALA A 284 16.78 -6.92 1.43
N GLY A 285 15.97 -6.12 0.75
CA GLY A 285 14.70 -5.59 1.23
C GLY A 285 13.51 -5.98 0.34
N PHE A 286 12.41 -5.28 0.55
CA PHE A 286 11.17 -5.42 -0.19
C PHE A 286 10.49 -4.04 -0.23
N ASP A 287 9.94 -3.59 -1.36
CA ASP A 287 9.14 -2.41 -1.69
C ASP A 287 9.73 -1.55 -2.82
N ASP A 288 11.06 -1.50 -2.99
CA ASP A 288 11.78 -0.53 -3.84
C ASP A 288 11.49 0.92 -3.43
N SER A 289 11.55 1.17 -2.11
CA SER A 289 11.33 2.50 -1.52
C SER A 289 12.32 3.55 -2.03
N THR A 290 12.00 4.81 -1.80
CA THR A 290 12.91 5.92 -2.13
C THR A 290 14.21 5.79 -1.35
N GLY A 291 14.16 5.40 -0.07
CA GLY A 291 15.33 5.16 0.78
C GLY A 291 16.27 4.10 0.22
N SER A 292 15.73 3.03 -0.39
CA SER A 292 16.52 1.95 -0.97
C SER A 292 17.46 2.39 -2.09
N ARG A 293 17.10 3.46 -2.81
CA ARG A 293 17.90 4.01 -3.93
C ARG A 293 19.02 4.91 -3.46
N PHE A 294 18.81 5.62 -2.35
CA PHE A 294 19.74 6.62 -1.84
C PHE A 294 20.62 6.13 -0.69
N SER A 295 20.35 4.94 -0.14
CA SER A 295 21.22 4.30 0.85
C SER A 295 22.63 4.04 0.30
N ARG A 296 23.59 3.84 1.19
CA ARG A 296 24.96 3.46 0.87
C ARG A 296 25.34 2.22 1.70
N PRO A 297 25.51 1.07 1.02
CA PRO A 297 25.24 0.80 -0.42
C PRO A 297 23.75 0.91 -0.77
N SER A 298 23.44 1.16 -2.06
CA SER A 298 22.05 1.14 -2.54
C SER A 298 21.46 -0.26 -2.43
N LEU A 299 20.20 -0.37 -1.96
CA LEU A 299 19.60 -1.60 -1.50
C LEU A 299 19.00 -2.44 -2.64
N THR A 300 19.40 -3.71 -2.71
CA THR A 300 18.73 -4.75 -3.50
C THR A 300 17.37 -5.04 -2.88
N THR A 301 16.30 -5.06 -3.68
CA THR A 301 14.93 -5.13 -3.16
C THR A 301 13.94 -5.73 -4.17
N VAL A 302 12.72 -5.96 -3.74
CA VAL A 302 11.59 -6.33 -4.59
C VAL A 302 10.71 -5.11 -4.83
N ARG A 303 10.45 -4.77 -6.10
CA ARG A 303 9.47 -3.74 -6.44
C ARG A 303 8.08 -4.35 -6.54
N GLN A 304 7.13 -3.77 -5.80
CA GLN A 304 5.71 -4.06 -5.88
C GLN A 304 5.02 -3.08 -6.85
N PRO A 305 3.98 -3.50 -7.62
CA PRO A 305 3.20 -2.63 -8.50
C PRO A 305 2.11 -1.85 -7.74
N LEU A 306 2.45 -1.24 -6.59
CA LEU A 306 1.48 -0.59 -5.70
C LEU A 306 0.75 0.59 -6.34
N VAL A 307 1.46 1.39 -7.15
CA VAL A 307 0.88 2.54 -7.85
C VAL A 307 -0.17 2.07 -8.85
N GLU A 308 0.15 1.04 -9.61
CA GLU A 308 -0.72 0.45 -10.63
C GLU A 308 -1.95 -0.21 -9.98
N MET A 309 -1.75 -0.95 -8.90
CA MET A 309 -2.84 -1.57 -8.14
C MET A 309 -3.78 -0.52 -7.56
N ALA A 310 -3.25 0.52 -6.91
CA ALA A 310 -4.05 1.60 -6.35
C ALA A 310 -4.79 2.41 -7.44
N ASN A 311 -4.14 2.62 -8.61
CA ASN A 311 -4.78 3.27 -9.75
C ASN A 311 -5.97 2.46 -10.26
N ALA A 312 -5.79 1.16 -10.45
CA ALA A 312 -6.87 0.27 -10.91
C ALA A 312 -8.00 0.17 -9.87
N ALA A 313 -7.67 0.11 -8.57
CA ALA A 313 -8.65 0.12 -7.49
C ALA A 313 -9.53 1.38 -7.54
N ALA A 314 -8.91 2.55 -7.61
CA ALA A 314 -9.64 3.81 -7.68
C ALA A 314 -10.49 3.91 -8.97
N ARG A 315 -9.93 3.54 -10.13
CA ARG A 315 -10.70 3.51 -11.40
C ARG A 315 -11.92 2.61 -11.32
N ALA A 316 -11.78 1.40 -10.78
CA ALA A 316 -12.88 0.45 -10.65
C ALA A 316 -14.00 0.99 -9.74
N LEU A 317 -13.65 1.65 -8.62
CA LEU A 317 -14.61 2.25 -7.70
C LEU A 317 -15.32 3.47 -8.32
N VAL A 318 -14.58 4.43 -8.87
CA VAL A 318 -15.20 5.65 -9.45
C VAL A 318 -16.06 5.35 -10.68
N ALA A 319 -15.72 4.30 -11.43
CA ALA A 319 -16.52 3.81 -12.57
C ALA A 319 -17.75 2.97 -12.14
N GLY A 320 -17.91 2.67 -10.84
CA GLY A 320 -18.99 1.81 -10.35
C GLY A 320 -18.89 0.34 -10.80
N GLN A 321 -17.67 -0.13 -11.08
CA GLN A 321 -17.42 -1.51 -11.55
C GLN A 321 -17.25 -2.52 -10.42
N VAL A 322 -17.28 -2.05 -9.17
CA VAL A 322 -17.22 -2.88 -7.96
C VAL A 322 -18.59 -2.80 -7.28
N PRO A 323 -19.50 -3.75 -7.51
CA PRO A 323 -20.77 -3.79 -6.80
C PRO A 323 -20.56 -4.10 -5.31
N ALA A 324 -21.53 -3.75 -4.48
CA ALA A 324 -21.45 -3.94 -3.03
C ALA A 324 -21.32 -5.43 -2.61
N ASP A 325 -21.84 -6.33 -3.40
CA ASP A 325 -21.77 -7.79 -3.23
C ASP A 325 -20.61 -8.43 -3.99
N CYS A 326 -19.67 -7.62 -4.49
CA CYS A 326 -18.49 -8.12 -5.19
C CYS A 326 -17.71 -9.10 -4.32
N ASP A 327 -17.37 -10.25 -4.88
CA ASP A 327 -16.51 -11.26 -4.25
C ASP A 327 -15.66 -11.97 -5.33
N ARG A 328 -14.64 -11.28 -5.84
CA ARG A 328 -13.77 -11.81 -6.89
C ARG A 328 -12.35 -11.29 -6.79
N ASP A 329 -11.43 -12.02 -7.38
CA ASP A 329 -10.07 -11.54 -7.63
C ASP A 329 -10.06 -10.63 -8.88
N ALA A 330 -9.20 -9.63 -8.86
CA ALA A 330 -8.87 -8.88 -10.05
C ALA A 330 -8.03 -9.76 -10.99
N ASP A 331 -8.14 -9.47 -12.27
CA ASP A 331 -7.24 -10.06 -13.26
C ASP A 331 -5.82 -9.53 -13.00
N LEU A 332 -4.92 -10.43 -12.61
CA LEU A 332 -3.54 -10.08 -12.26
C LEU A 332 -2.73 -9.65 -13.48
N ASP A 333 -3.15 -10.04 -14.70
CA ASP A 333 -2.49 -9.61 -15.95
C ASP A 333 -2.68 -8.10 -16.22
N GLN A 334 -3.56 -7.43 -15.47
CA GLN A 334 -3.73 -5.97 -15.53
C GLN A 334 -2.60 -5.19 -14.84
N PHE A 335 -1.74 -5.85 -14.05
CA PHE A 335 -0.63 -5.20 -13.34
C PHE A 335 0.70 -5.78 -13.81
N PRO A 336 1.76 -4.96 -13.86
CA PRO A 336 3.10 -5.52 -14.02
C PRO A 336 3.40 -6.46 -12.84
N PRO A 337 4.08 -7.60 -13.09
CA PRO A 337 4.49 -8.48 -12.02
C PRO A 337 5.48 -7.78 -11.10
N PHE A 338 5.71 -8.33 -9.89
CA PHE A 338 6.81 -7.89 -9.06
C PHE A 338 8.15 -8.02 -9.78
N GLN A 339 9.11 -7.17 -9.43
CA GLN A 339 10.44 -7.16 -10.04
C GLN A 339 11.52 -7.24 -8.97
N LEU A 340 12.56 -8.06 -9.19
CA LEU A 340 13.78 -7.97 -8.42
C LEU A 340 14.63 -6.81 -8.93
N ILE A 341 15.01 -5.94 -8.03
CA ILE A 341 15.85 -4.77 -8.31
C ILE A 341 17.20 -5.02 -7.65
N HIS A 342 18.15 -5.52 -8.44
CA HIS A 342 19.52 -5.74 -7.96
C HIS A 342 20.28 -4.43 -7.88
N ARG A 343 20.95 -4.21 -6.74
CA ARG A 343 21.77 -3.03 -6.45
C ARG A 343 23.07 -3.42 -5.74
N GLN A 344 23.65 -2.49 -4.98
CA GLN A 344 24.98 -2.64 -4.42
C GLN A 344 25.06 -3.39 -3.08
N SER A 345 23.91 -3.63 -2.41
CA SER A 345 23.89 -4.21 -1.07
C SER A 345 24.02 -5.74 -1.02
N THR A 346 24.14 -6.40 -2.18
CA THR A 346 24.29 -7.86 -2.27
C THR A 346 25.47 -8.25 -3.15
N ALA A 347 26.28 -9.21 -2.70
CA ALA A 347 27.42 -9.79 -3.42
C ALA A 347 27.63 -11.24 -2.96
N PRO A 348 28.49 -12.03 -3.59
CA PRO A 348 28.88 -13.36 -3.10
C PRO A 348 29.38 -13.30 -1.67
N PRO A 349 29.12 -14.35 -0.83
CA PRO A 349 29.58 -14.39 0.54
C PRO A 349 31.11 -14.35 0.66
N PRO A 350 31.67 -13.83 1.77
CA PRO A 350 33.11 -13.75 1.99
C PRO A 350 33.77 -15.15 1.92
N ALA A 351 35.03 -15.19 1.46
CA ALA A 351 35.75 -16.44 1.24
C ALA A 351 35.87 -17.31 2.51
N SER A 352 36.00 -16.67 3.68
CA SER A 352 36.03 -17.34 5.00
C SER A 352 34.76 -18.14 5.30
N ALA A 353 33.61 -17.73 4.77
CA ALA A 353 32.34 -18.46 4.94
C ALA A 353 32.22 -19.71 4.05
N LYS A 354 33.11 -19.88 3.05
CA LYS A 354 33.18 -21.05 2.18
C LYS A 354 33.92 -22.21 2.82
N ALA A 355 34.68 -21.99 3.90
CA ALA A 355 35.53 -23.03 4.51
C ALA A 355 34.76 -24.05 5.37
N ASP A 356 33.50 -23.77 5.76
CA ASP A 356 32.65 -24.70 6.53
C ASP A 356 32.04 -25.86 5.67
N ARG A 357 32.66 -26.20 4.56
CA ARG A 357 32.20 -27.27 3.63
C ARG A 357 32.87 -28.61 3.83
N ARG A 358 33.54 -28.87 5.02
CA ARG A 358 34.13 -30.19 5.25
C ARG A 358 33.54 -30.88 6.49
#